data_419529caa130971dea7ed321d2ef32b8
#
_entry.id   419529caa130971dea7ed321d2ef32b8
#
_cell.length_a   1.000
_cell.length_b   1.000
_cell.length_c   1.000
_cell.angle_alpha   90.00
_cell.angle_beta   90.00
_cell.angle_gamma   90.00
#
_symmetry.space_group_name_H-M   'P 1'
#
loop_
_entity.id
_entity.type
_entity.pdbx_description
1 polymer ?
#
loop_
_entity_poly.entity_id
_entity_poly.type
_entity_poly.pdbx_seq_one_letter_code
_entity_poly.pdbx_strand_id
1 'polypeptide(L)'
;LAAGDVLLQSRGQSYRAGLVPPHAGPMIATASVLIITPGAAVRPDYLVHFLNDPVTQAELRTRATGATIANLKKSAVEQLPVLVPSLEDQEKIVALGEALRQQSRIEARLAELRRLQLRALLEERAEGNRGR
;
A
#
# COMPACT_ATOMS: atom_id res chain seq x y z
N LEU A 1 -1.41 20.38 3.28
CA LEU A 1 -2.01 19.09 3.62
C LEU A 1 -3.40 19.27 4.18
N ALA A 2 -4.37 18.65 3.56
CA ALA A 2 -5.77 18.66 3.99
C ALA A 2 -6.34 17.25 4.01
N ALA A 3 -7.42 17.05 4.78
CA ALA A 3 -8.16 15.79 4.75
C ALA A 3 -8.61 15.46 3.32
N GLY A 4 -8.42 14.24 2.89
CA GLY A 4 -8.70 13.80 1.54
C GLY A 4 -7.53 13.95 0.56
N ASP A 5 -6.44 14.59 0.94
CA ASP A 5 -5.21 14.56 0.15
C ASP A 5 -4.61 13.15 0.18
N VAL A 6 -3.98 12.77 -0.94
CA VAL A 6 -3.26 11.51 -1.08
C VAL A 6 -1.76 11.80 -1.06
N LEU A 7 -1.06 11.11 -0.18
CA LEU A 7 0.40 11.18 -0.07
C LEU A 7 1.01 10.04 -0.86
N LEU A 8 1.94 10.35 -1.75
CA LEU A 8 2.67 9.38 -2.54
C LEU A 8 4.16 9.46 -2.22
N GLN A 9 4.73 8.37 -1.75
CA GLN A 9 6.17 8.28 -1.52
C GLN A 9 6.91 8.41 -2.86
N SER A 10 7.88 9.31 -2.94
CA SER A 10 8.59 9.62 -4.18
C SER A 10 10.00 9.04 -4.28
N ARG A 11 10.53 8.49 -3.19
CA ARG A 11 11.89 7.91 -3.16
C ARG A 11 11.88 6.48 -2.62
N GLY A 12 12.76 5.64 -3.16
CA GLY A 12 12.96 4.28 -2.72
C GLY A 12 12.52 3.25 -3.75
N GLN A 13 12.32 2.02 -3.29
CA GLN A 13 11.98 0.89 -4.15
C GLN A 13 10.46 0.69 -4.33
N SER A 14 9.67 1.36 -3.53
CA SER A 14 8.20 1.33 -3.62
C SER A 14 7.64 2.74 -3.45
N TYR A 15 6.58 3.02 -4.16
CA TYR A 15 5.91 4.34 -4.18
C TYR A 15 4.54 4.22 -3.53
N ARG A 16 4.53 3.94 -2.23
CA ARG A 16 3.29 3.72 -1.51
C ARG A 16 2.47 5.00 -1.39
N ALA A 17 1.18 4.84 -1.60
CA ALA A 17 0.19 5.89 -1.38
C ALA A 17 -0.55 5.70 -0.06
N GLY A 18 -0.88 6.81 0.58
CA GLY A 18 -1.67 6.85 1.80
C GLY A 18 -2.63 8.03 1.79
N LEU A 19 -3.72 7.91 2.53
CA LEU A 19 -4.73 8.95 2.65
C LEU A 19 -4.49 9.81 3.90
N VAL A 20 -4.62 11.13 3.76
CA VAL A 20 -4.64 12.02 4.92
C VAL A 20 -6.00 11.89 5.61
N PRO A 21 -6.03 11.43 6.88
CA PRO A 21 -7.29 11.20 7.57
C PRO A 21 -7.99 12.52 7.96
N PRO A 22 -9.32 12.50 8.18
CA PRO A 22 -10.09 13.71 8.49
C PRO A 22 -9.66 14.47 9.74
N HIS A 23 -9.02 13.78 10.67
CA HIS A 23 -8.62 14.35 11.97
C HIS A 23 -7.10 14.37 12.16
N ALA A 24 -6.34 14.37 11.05
CA ALA A 24 -4.91 14.55 11.13
C ALA A 24 -4.59 15.94 11.72
N GLY A 25 -3.75 15.96 12.75
CA GLY A 25 -3.18 17.19 13.27
C GLY A 25 -2.27 17.88 12.24
N PRO A 26 -1.58 18.96 12.61
CA PRO A 26 -0.64 19.61 11.71
C PRO A 26 0.40 18.62 11.20
N MET A 27 0.43 18.42 9.89
CA MET A 27 1.36 17.52 9.21
C MET A 27 2.21 18.30 8.23
N ILE A 28 3.48 18.00 8.20
CA ILE A 28 4.44 18.55 7.23
C ILE A 28 4.90 17.42 6.33
N ALA A 29 4.72 17.57 5.03
CA ALA A 29 5.27 16.64 4.06
C ALA A 29 6.77 16.85 3.92
N THR A 30 7.52 15.75 3.91
CA THR A 30 8.96 15.80 3.64
C THR A 30 9.22 15.87 2.12
N ALA A 31 10.47 16.18 1.75
CA ALA A 31 10.88 16.21 0.34
C ALA A 31 10.77 14.85 -0.39
N SER A 32 10.49 13.77 0.34
CA SER A 32 10.32 12.43 -0.20
C SER A 32 8.86 12.03 -0.44
N VAL A 33 7.94 12.99 -0.33
CA VAL A 33 6.49 12.75 -0.47
C VAL A 33 5.90 13.76 -1.44
N LEU A 34 5.11 13.26 -2.39
CA LEU A 34 4.28 14.07 -3.27
C LEU A 34 2.86 14.14 -2.69
N ILE A 35 2.25 15.31 -2.77
CA ILE A 35 0.88 15.54 -2.32
C ILE A 35 -0.01 15.59 -3.55
N ILE A 36 -1.06 14.78 -3.57
CA ILE A 36 -2.06 14.73 -4.64
C ILE A 36 -3.41 15.10 -4.05
N THR A 37 -4.02 16.13 -4.59
CA THR A 37 -5.39 16.54 -4.23
C THR A 37 -6.34 16.06 -5.31
N PRO A 38 -7.13 14.99 -5.09
CA PRO A 38 -8.07 14.50 -6.09
C PRO A 38 -9.19 15.52 -6.37
N GLY A 39 -9.60 15.59 -7.62
CA GLY A 39 -10.79 16.33 -8.01
C GLY A 39 -12.08 15.59 -7.67
N ALA A 40 -13.24 16.22 -7.96
CA ALA A 40 -14.56 15.69 -7.61
C ALA A 40 -14.90 14.34 -8.28
N ALA A 41 -14.27 14.03 -9.42
CA ALA A 41 -14.53 12.80 -10.18
C ALA A 41 -13.78 11.57 -9.62
N VAL A 42 -12.83 11.77 -8.71
CA VAL A 42 -11.97 10.71 -8.17
C VAL A 42 -12.07 10.69 -6.65
N ARG A 43 -12.51 9.57 -6.10
CA ARG A 43 -12.50 9.37 -4.64
C ARG A 43 -11.05 9.25 -4.15
N PRO A 44 -10.67 9.92 -3.06
CA PRO A 44 -9.33 9.80 -2.48
C PRO A 44 -8.93 8.36 -2.12
N ASP A 45 -9.83 7.61 -1.52
CA ASP A 45 -9.60 6.20 -1.17
C ASP A 45 -9.43 5.31 -2.41
N TYR A 46 -10.18 5.56 -3.49
CA TYR A 46 -9.99 4.88 -4.77
C TYR A 46 -8.61 5.18 -5.35
N LEU A 47 -8.18 6.45 -5.33
CA LEU A 47 -6.85 6.82 -5.84
C LEU A 47 -5.73 6.12 -5.07
N VAL A 48 -5.85 5.99 -3.76
CA VAL A 48 -4.90 5.22 -2.94
C VAL A 48 -4.84 3.75 -3.40
N HIS A 49 -5.99 3.11 -3.60
CA HIS A 49 -6.05 1.74 -4.10
C HIS A 49 -5.44 1.61 -5.49
N PHE A 50 -5.74 2.53 -6.39
CA PHE A 50 -5.19 2.56 -7.74
C PHE A 50 -3.67 2.71 -7.73
N LEU A 51 -3.13 3.63 -6.95
CA LEU A 51 -1.69 3.86 -6.86
C LEU A 51 -0.94 2.70 -6.20
N ASN A 52 -1.56 2.02 -5.26
CA ASN A 52 -0.95 0.87 -4.58
C ASN A 52 -1.11 -0.47 -5.34
N ASP A 53 -1.90 -0.48 -6.41
CA ASP A 53 -2.04 -1.67 -7.24
C ASP A 53 -0.70 -2.11 -7.84
N PRO A 54 -0.39 -3.42 -7.85
CA PRO A 54 0.90 -3.92 -8.36
C PRO A 54 1.24 -3.49 -9.80
N VAL A 55 0.24 -3.40 -10.67
CA VAL A 55 0.43 -2.94 -12.06
C VAL A 55 0.80 -1.47 -12.08
N THR A 56 0.10 -0.63 -11.32
CA THR A 56 0.40 0.80 -11.19
C THR A 56 1.78 1.02 -10.56
N GLN A 57 2.13 0.25 -9.53
CA GLN A 57 3.45 0.32 -8.91
C GLN A 57 4.57 -0.04 -9.88
N ALA A 58 4.36 -1.03 -10.75
CA ALA A 58 5.32 -1.36 -11.80
C ALA A 58 5.49 -0.20 -12.80
N GLU A 59 4.39 0.43 -13.19
CA GLU A 59 4.41 1.60 -14.07
C GLU A 59 5.14 2.79 -13.43
N LEU A 60 4.90 3.05 -12.15
CA LEU A 60 5.60 4.11 -11.41
C LEU A 60 7.11 3.84 -11.35
N ARG A 61 7.53 2.60 -11.17
CA ARG A 61 8.96 2.24 -11.20
C ARG A 61 9.61 2.51 -12.54
N THR A 62 8.93 2.32 -13.65
CA THR A 62 9.45 2.65 -14.98
C THR A 62 9.64 4.14 -15.20
N ARG A 63 8.86 4.97 -14.50
CA ARG A 63 8.87 6.43 -14.60
C ARG A 63 9.87 7.09 -13.65
N ALA A 64 10.36 6.36 -12.67
CA ALA A 64 11.35 6.86 -11.72
C ALA A 64 12.74 7.00 -12.37
N THR A 65 13.48 8.01 -11.94
CA THR A 65 14.83 8.31 -12.44
C THR A 65 15.81 8.40 -11.27
N GLY A 66 17.06 8.13 -11.53
CA GLY A 66 18.14 8.21 -10.57
C GLY A 66 19.04 6.96 -10.58
N ALA A 67 20.36 7.16 -10.46
CA ALA A 67 21.33 6.08 -10.57
C ALA A 67 21.54 5.34 -9.23
N THR A 68 21.46 6.05 -8.09
CA THR A 68 21.73 5.49 -6.77
C THR A 68 20.44 5.30 -5.95
N ILE A 69 19.58 6.33 -5.94
CA ILE A 69 18.26 6.27 -5.30
C ILE A 69 17.23 6.67 -6.34
N ALA A 70 16.32 5.76 -6.64
CA ALA A 70 15.23 6.04 -7.57
C ALA A 70 14.33 7.16 -7.01
N ASN A 71 14.02 8.15 -7.83
CA ASN A 71 13.19 9.28 -7.48
C ASN A 71 12.09 9.47 -8.51
N LEU A 72 10.86 9.55 -8.02
CA LEU A 72 9.68 9.79 -8.84
C LEU A 72 9.38 11.29 -8.86
N LYS A 73 9.53 11.91 -10.02
CA LYS A 73 9.26 13.34 -10.19
C LYS A 73 7.78 13.62 -10.29
N LYS A 74 7.36 14.80 -9.82
CA LYS A 74 5.98 15.28 -9.94
C LYS A 74 5.45 15.19 -11.38
N SER A 75 6.24 15.62 -12.37
CA SER A 75 5.84 15.56 -13.79
C SER A 75 5.56 14.14 -14.29
N ALA A 76 6.29 13.14 -13.79
CA ALA A 76 6.05 11.75 -14.15
C ALA A 76 4.71 11.23 -13.58
N VAL A 77 4.34 11.67 -12.40
CA VAL A 77 3.04 11.32 -11.77
C VAL A 77 1.90 12.03 -12.48
N GLU A 78 2.07 13.29 -12.84
CA GLU A 78 1.06 14.06 -13.58
C GLU A 78 0.70 13.44 -14.93
N GLN A 79 1.63 12.73 -15.55
CA GLN A 79 1.44 12.04 -16.83
C GLN A 79 0.92 10.61 -16.68
N LEU A 80 0.77 10.10 -15.46
CA LEU A 80 0.28 8.76 -15.22
C LEU A 80 -1.21 8.66 -15.62
N PRO A 81 -1.57 7.76 -16.57
CA PRO A 81 -2.97 7.54 -16.89
C PRO A 81 -3.69 6.87 -15.73
N VAL A 82 -4.76 7.50 -15.27
CA VAL A 82 -5.62 6.99 -14.19
C VAL A 82 -6.95 6.55 -14.76
N LEU A 83 -7.34 5.30 -14.49
CA LEU A 83 -8.67 4.82 -14.83
C LEU A 83 -9.68 5.41 -13.86
N VAL A 84 -10.68 6.14 -14.37
CA VAL A 84 -11.69 6.81 -13.56
C VAL A 84 -13.08 6.29 -13.91
N PRO A 85 -13.53 5.18 -13.25
CA PRO A 85 -14.90 4.72 -13.38
C PRO A 85 -15.88 5.66 -12.66
N SER A 86 -17.17 5.34 -12.67
CA SER A 86 -18.16 6.09 -11.91
C SER A 86 -17.82 6.10 -10.41
N LEU A 87 -18.27 7.11 -9.69
CA LEU A 87 -18.06 7.18 -8.23
C LEU A 87 -18.63 5.97 -7.50
N GLU A 88 -19.76 5.44 -7.96
CA GLU A 88 -20.36 4.22 -7.42
C GLU A 88 -19.46 3.00 -7.63
N ASP A 89 -18.88 2.85 -8.81
CA ASP A 89 -17.95 1.76 -9.10
C ASP A 89 -16.63 1.91 -8.34
N GLN A 90 -16.15 3.13 -8.16
CA GLN A 90 -14.98 3.40 -7.31
C GLN A 90 -15.23 2.92 -5.89
N GLU A 91 -16.41 3.18 -5.31
CA GLU A 91 -16.78 2.72 -3.98
C GLU A 91 -16.77 1.19 -3.88
N LYS A 92 -17.32 0.49 -4.87
CA LYS A 92 -17.30 -0.97 -4.94
C LYS A 92 -15.89 -1.54 -5.05
N ILE A 93 -15.04 -0.91 -5.86
CA ILE A 93 -13.64 -1.32 -6.03
C ILE A 93 -12.89 -1.17 -4.71
N VAL A 94 -13.07 -0.07 -4.00
CA VAL A 94 -12.45 0.15 -2.68
C VAL A 94 -12.91 -0.91 -1.69
N ALA A 95 -14.21 -1.18 -1.61
CA ALA A 95 -14.77 -2.19 -0.70
C ALA A 95 -14.20 -3.59 -0.99
N LEU A 96 -14.12 -3.98 -2.25
CA LEU A 96 -13.53 -5.26 -2.66
C LEU A 96 -12.05 -5.32 -2.32
N GLY A 97 -11.30 -4.26 -2.61
CA GLY A 97 -9.86 -4.17 -2.29
C GLY A 97 -9.58 -4.30 -0.80
N GLU A 98 -10.38 -3.65 0.05
CA GLU A 98 -10.27 -3.78 1.51
C GLU A 98 -10.58 -5.20 1.99
N ALA A 99 -11.62 -5.83 1.44
CA ALA A 99 -11.97 -7.22 1.77
C ALA A 99 -10.84 -8.19 1.40
N LEU A 100 -10.25 -8.05 0.22
CA LEU A 100 -9.12 -8.87 -0.23
C LEU A 100 -7.88 -8.66 0.65
N ARG A 101 -7.61 -7.44 1.04
CA ARG A 101 -6.49 -7.12 1.94
C ARG A 101 -6.68 -7.77 3.31
N GLN A 102 -7.89 -7.72 3.86
CA GLN A 102 -8.21 -8.35 5.12
C GLN A 102 -8.08 -9.87 5.05
N GLN A 103 -8.56 -10.48 3.98
CA GLN A 103 -8.41 -11.91 3.72
C GLN A 103 -6.94 -12.31 3.70
N SER A 104 -6.09 -11.56 3.00
CA SER A 104 -4.65 -11.81 2.94
C SER A 104 -3.98 -11.75 4.31
N ARG A 105 -4.38 -10.79 5.15
CA ARG A 105 -3.86 -10.70 6.54
C ARG A 105 -4.25 -11.91 7.37
N ILE A 106 -5.49 -12.37 7.27
CA ILE A 106 -5.98 -13.55 7.99
C ILE A 106 -5.23 -14.79 7.53
N GLU A 107 -5.05 -14.99 6.23
CA GLU A 107 -4.29 -16.11 5.67
C GLU A 107 -2.83 -16.10 6.11
N ALA A 108 -2.18 -14.94 6.12
CA ALA A 108 -0.81 -14.77 6.58
C ALA A 108 -0.68 -15.11 8.08
N ARG A 109 -1.62 -14.65 8.90
CA ARG A 109 -1.66 -14.94 10.33
C ARG A 109 -1.87 -16.42 10.60
N LEU A 110 -2.78 -17.07 9.86
CA LEU A 110 -3.03 -18.49 9.96
C LEU A 110 -1.79 -19.32 9.58
N ALA A 111 -1.09 -18.94 8.50
CA ALA A 111 0.15 -19.59 8.10
C ALA A 111 1.24 -19.46 9.17
N GLU A 112 1.36 -18.29 9.80
CA GLU A 112 2.30 -18.06 10.91
C GLU A 112 1.98 -18.95 12.11
N LEU A 113 0.71 -19.00 12.52
CA LEU A 113 0.29 -19.85 13.65
C LEU A 113 0.54 -21.34 13.39
N ARG A 114 0.32 -21.79 12.17
CA ARG A 114 0.62 -23.18 11.77
C ARG A 114 2.12 -23.49 11.85
N ARG A 115 2.98 -22.55 11.43
CA ARG A 115 4.44 -22.72 11.56
C ARG A 115 4.88 -22.76 13.02
N LEU A 116 4.30 -21.92 13.88
CA LEU A 116 4.57 -21.94 15.33
C LEU A 116 4.12 -23.25 15.97
N GLN A 117 2.96 -23.75 15.58
CA GLN A 117 2.46 -25.05 16.06
C GLN A 117 3.39 -26.20 15.67
N LEU A 118 3.83 -26.24 14.41
CA LEU A 118 4.79 -27.23 13.94
C LEU A 118 6.10 -27.14 14.73
N ARG A 119 6.61 -25.94 14.96
CA ARG A 119 7.83 -25.71 15.74
C ARG A 119 7.69 -26.25 17.17
N ALA A 120 6.58 -25.95 17.82
CA ALA A 120 6.29 -26.45 19.18
C ALA A 120 6.26 -27.99 19.24
N LEU A 121 5.66 -28.65 18.25
CA LEU A 121 5.63 -30.11 18.15
C LEU A 121 7.03 -30.70 17.95
N LEU A 122 7.86 -30.08 17.12
CA LEU A 122 9.24 -30.51 16.91
C LEU A 122 10.08 -30.40 18.21
N GLU A 123 9.94 -29.32 18.95
CA GLU A 123 10.64 -29.09 20.21
C GLU A 123 10.19 -30.08 21.27
N GLU A 124 8.90 -30.31 21.44
CA GLU A 124 8.35 -31.30 22.36
C GLU A 124 8.86 -32.71 22.07
N ARG A 125 8.89 -33.12 20.80
CA ARG A 125 9.42 -34.44 20.39
C ARG A 125 10.93 -34.57 20.62
N ALA A 126 11.69 -33.50 20.37
CA ALA A 126 13.13 -33.47 20.61
C ALA A 126 13.46 -33.61 22.11
N GLU A 127 12.72 -32.92 23.00
CA GLU A 127 12.88 -33.05 24.45
C GLU A 127 12.52 -34.43 24.95
N GLY A 128 11.42 -35.04 24.49
CA GLY A 128 11.03 -36.40 24.82
C GLY A 128 12.08 -37.42 24.41
N ASN A 129 12.83 -37.18 23.34
CA ASN A 129 13.89 -38.07 22.86
C ASN A 129 15.23 -37.89 23.61
N ARG A 130 15.48 -36.72 24.21
CA ARG A 130 16.70 -36.45 25.02
C ARG A 130 16.66 -37.09 26.40
N GLY A 131 15.47 -37.40 26.91
CA GLY A 131 15.27 -38.08 28.21
C GLY A 131 15.47 -39.59 28.20
N ARG A 132 15.92 -40.14 27.07
CA ARG A 132 16.24 -41.55 26.90
C ARG A 132 17.76 -41.71 26.74
#